data_51858460254c7c2ab6a74f8ea01704f3
#
_entry.id   51858460254c7c2ab6a74f8ea01704f3
#
_cell.length_a   1.000
_cell.length_b   1.000
_cell.length_c   1.000
_cell.angle_alpha   90.00
_cell.angle_beta   90.00
_cell.angle_gamma   90.00
#
_symmetry.space_group_name_H-M   'P 1'
#
loop_
_entity.id
_entity.type
_entity.pdbx_description
1 polymer ?
#
loop_
_entity_poly.entity_id
_entity_poly.type
_entity_poly.pdbx_seq_one_letter_code
_entity_poly.pdbx_strand_id
1 'polypeptide(L)'
;MLHTALILLISFLDIEPINEGHVLIVPKQHVNTIEELSDETLMDIMGVAKKIVTALKEIYGNEGYSIMQNGGKFCDFGHVHFHVFPRYDNDGFGWTYGSGEKGVNEEMAERIRIQLKNKL
;
A
#
# COMPACT_ATOMS: atom_id res chain seq x y z
N MET A 1 15.84 -15.24 -6.52
CA MET A 1 15.49 -14.55 -6.93
C MET A 1 14.24 -14.41 -6.93
N LEU A 2 13.74 -14.10 -7.16
CA LEU A 2 12.67 -13.74 -6.96
C LEU A 2 11.70 -14.11 -7.68
N HIS A 3 10.94 -14.14 -7.37
CA HIS A 3 9.76 -14.41 -7.93
C HIS A 3 9.33 -13.23 -8.69
N THR A 4 10.26 -12.52 -9.22
CA THR A 4 9.91 -11.38 -10.04
C THR A 4 9.01 -11.80 -11.17
N ALA A 5 9.01 -13.07 -11.48
CA ALA A 5 8.10 -13.54 -12.52
C ALA A 5 6.64 -13.36 -12.11
N LEU A 6 6.37 -13.35 -10.81
CA LEU A 6 5.01 -13.23 -10.38
C LEU A 6 4.63 -11.78 -10.29
N ILE A 7 5.53 -10.96 -10.12
CA ILE A 7 5.24 -9.60 -9.97
C ILE A 7 5.78 -8.94 -11.14
N LEU A 8 4.99 -8.43 -11.92
CA LEU A 8 5.40 -7.94 -13.00
C LEU A 8 5.78 -6.67 -13.02
N LEU A 9 6.27 -6.22 -13.58
CA LEU A 9 6.69 -5.05 -13.79
C LEU A 9 6.38 -4.22 -13.24
N ILE A 10 6.09 -4.32 -12.86
CA ILE A 10 5.65 -4.02 -12.03
C ILE A 10 6.06 -2.92 -11.36
N SER A 11 6.94 -2.46 -11.42
CA SER A 11 7.31 -1.38 -10.77
C SER A 11 7.53 -0.41 -11.79
N PHE A 12 6.78 0.51 -11.97
CA PHE A 12 7.01 1.61 -12.85
C PHE A 12 6.68 2.87 -12.06
N LEU A 13 7.23 3.99 -12.48
CA LEU A 13 7.00 5.24 -11.78
C LEU A 13 5.58 5.74 -12.03
N ASP A 14 4.98 6.29 -11.00
CA ASP A 14 3.64 6.85 -11.12
C ASP A 14 3.75 8.16 -11.93
N ILE A 15 2.81 8.37 -12.83
CA ILE A 15 2.81 9.59 -13.66
C ILE A 15 2.29 10.79 -12.90
N GLU A 16 1.61 10.56 -11.77
CA GLU A 16 1.17 11.65 -10.91
C GLU A 16 1.70 11.35 -9.51
N PRO A 17 2.99 11.45 -9.32
CA PRO A 17 3.60 10.99 -8.09
C PRO A 17 3.31 11.89 -6.90
N ILE A 18 3.18 11.28 -5.73
CA ILE A 18 3.11 12.03 -4.49
C ILE A 18 4.44 12.74 -4.29
N ASN A 19 5.52 12.00 -4.51
CA ASN A 19 6.88 12.55 -4.48
C ASN A 19 7.67 11.86 -5.59
N GLU A 20 8.75 12.45 -6.01
CA GLU A 20 9.60 11.84 -7.03
C GLU A 20 10.08 10.48 -6.53
N GLY A 21 10.03 9.48 -7.36
CA GLY A 21 10.38 8.13 -6.95
C GLY A 21 9.19 7.29 -6.51
N HIS A 22 7.99 7.78 -6.71
CA HIS A 22 6.76 7.05 -6.38
C HIS A 22 6.62 5.86 -7.33
N VAL A 23 6.65 4.68 -6.78
CA VAL A 23 6.66 3.44 -7.55
C VAL A 23 5.36 2.68 -7.35
N LEU A 24 4.88 2.04 -8.40
CA LEU A 24 3.72 1.16 -8.32
C LEU A 24 4.18 -0.28 -8.49
N ILE A 25 3.66 -1.16 -7.66
CA ILE A 25 3.88 -2.59 -7.77
C ILE A 25 2.56 -3.22 -8.17
N VAL A 26 2.54 -3.88 -9.32
CA VAL A 26 1.32 -4.45 -9.88
C VAL A 26 1.55 -5.94 -10.11
N PRO A 27 0.82 -6.82 -9.45
CA PRO A 27 1.00 -8.24 -9.66
C PRO A 27 0.46 -8.67 -11.02
N LYS A 28 0.96 -9.78 -11.54
CA LYS A 28 0.44 -10.30 -12.78
C LYS A 28 -0.99 -10.79 -12.64
N GLN A 29 -1.33 -11.29 -11.46
CA GLN A 29 -2.67 -11.76 -11.21
C GLN A 29 -3.63 -10.59 -11.26
N HIS A 30 -4.59 -10.64 -12.16
CA HIS A 30 -5.50 -9.51 -12.37
C HIS A 30 -6.71 -9.62 -11.47
N VAL A 31 -6.62 -9.00 -10.31
CA VAL A 31 -7.71 -8.98 -9.33
C VAL A 31 -7.91 -7.54 -8.87
N ASN A 32 -9.04 -7.26 -8.28
CA ASN A 32 -9.38 -5.90 -7.87
C ASN A 32 -9.06 -5.61 -6.40
N THR A 33 -9.07 -6.59 -5.54
CA THR A 33 -8.92 -6.35 -4.11
C THR A 33 -7.87 -7.29 -3.52
N ILE A 34 -7.33 -6.91 -2.38
CA ILE A 34 -6.22 -7.62 -1.78
C ILE A 34 -6.59 -9.03 -1.33
N GLU A 35 -7.82 -9.24 -0.91
CA GLU A 35 -8.24 -10.57 -0.44
C GLU A 35 -8.33 -11.58 -1.57
N GLU A 36 -8.32 -11.12 -2.81
CA GLU A 36 -8.33 -12.00 -3.95
C GLU A 36 -6.93 -12.46 -4.35
N LEU A 37 -5.90 -11.88 -3.77
CA LEU A 37 -4.53 -12.29 -4.05
C LEU A 37 -4.19 -13.53 -3.24
N SER A 38 -3.35 -14.40 -3.80
CA SER A 38 -2.85 -15.52 -3.03
C SER A 38 -1.87 -15.00 -1.98
N ASP A 39 -1.71 -15.74 -0.89
CA ASP A 39 -0.77 -15.36 0.15
C ASP A 39 0.64 -15.29 -0.41
N GLU A 40 0.99 -16.19 -1.32
CA GLU A 40 2.31 -16.22 -1.92
C GLU A 40 2.56 -14.95 -2.74
N THR A 41 1.60 -14.54 -3.54
CA THR A 41 1.74 -13.32 -4.34
C THR A 41 1.86 -12.10 -3.43
N LEU A 42 1.07 -12.06 -2.37
CA LEU A 42 1.14 -10.94 -1.45
C LEU A 42 2.50 -10.88 -0.77
N MET A 43 3.05 -12.01 -0.39
CA MET A 43 4.38 -12.07 0.21
C MET A 43 5.44 -11.57 -0.77
N ASP A 44 5.33 -11.95 -2.04
CA ASP A 44 6.25 -11.50 -3.06
C ASP A 44 6.16 -9.99 -3.26
N ILE A 45 4.96 -9.45 -3.23
CA ILE A 45 4.75 -8.01 -3.35
C ILE A 45 5.46 -7.29 -2.20
N MET A 46 5.30 -7.78 -0.98
CA MET A 46 5.94 -7.15 0.16
C MET A 46 7.46 -7.30 0.10
N GLY A 47 7.95 -8.41 -0.43
CA GLY A 47 9.38 -8.59 -0.65
C GLY A 47 9.96 -7.57 -1.61
N VAL A 48 9.23 -7.30 -2.70
CA VAL A 48 9.64 -6.29 -3.66
C VAL A 48 9.56 -4.90 -3.04
N ALA A 49 8.50 -4.64 -2.27
CA ALA A 49 8.34 -3.35 -1.60
C ALA A 49 9.54 -3.06 -0.68
N LYS A 50 10.02 -4.06 0.05
CA LYS A 50 11.18 -3.90 0.92
C LYS A 50 12.41 -3.48 0.11
N LYS A 51 12.61 -4.08 -1.04
CA LYS A 51 13.75 -3.74 -1.90
C LYS A 51 13.61 -2.33 -2.45
N ILE A 52 12.41 -1.94 -2.81
CA ILE A 52 12.16 -0.59 -3.32
C ILE A 52 12.42 0.44 -2.21
N VAL A 53 11.96 0.17 -1.00
CA VAL A 53 12.20 1.08 0.12
C VAL A 53 13.70 1.30 0.32
N THR A 54 14.48 0.23 0.27
CA THR A 54 15.93 0.33 0.42
C THR A 54 16.54 1.13 -0.73
N ALA A 55 16.13 0.84 -1.95
CA ALA A 55 16.65 1.53 -3.12
C ALA A 55 16.32 3.02 -3.11
N LEU A 56 15.10 3.37 -2.75
CA LEU A 56 14.70 4.77 -2.69
C LEU A 56 15.54 5.53 -1.65
N LYS A 57 15.81 4.89 -0.53
CA LYS A 57 16.61 5.51 0.51
C LYS A 57 18.03 5.78 0.00
N GLU A 58 18.58 4.86 -0.77
CA GLU A 58 19.92 5.05 -1.33
C GLU A 58 19.93 6.16 -2.38
N ILE A 59 18.89 6.24 -3.18
CA ILE A 59 18.84 7.22 -4.26
C ILE A 59 18.54 8.62 -3.74
N TYR A 60 17.56 8.73 -2.85
CA TYR A 60 17.06 10.02 -2.44
C TYR A 60 17.46 10.45 -1.03
N GLY A 61 17.94 9.53 -0.20
CA GLY A 61 18.24 9.86 1.19
C GLY A 61 17.02 10.33 1.96
N ASN A 62 15.85 9.81 1.59
CA ASN A 62 14.59 10.27 2.18
C ASN A 62 14.45 9.92 3.64
N GLU A 63 13.64 10.69 4.33
CA GLU A 63 13.46 10.55 5.77
C GLU A 63 12.54 9.39 6.15
N GLY A 64 11.71 8.98 5.27
CA GLY A 64 10.80 7.87 5.50
C GLY A 64 10.15 7.42 4.22
N TYR A 65 9.15 6.57 4.33
CA TYR A 65 8.44 6.06 3.16
C TYR A 65 7.00 5.80 3.53
N SER A 66 6.16 5.62 2.51
CA SER A 66 4.79 5.14 2.70
C SER A 66 4.53 4.00 1.72
N ILE A 67 3.76 3.03 2.18
CA ILE A 67 3.26 1.96 1.34
C ILE A 67 1.75 2.05 1.46
N MET A 68 1.06 2.07 0.33
CA MET A 68 -0.37 2.29 0.34
C MET A 68 -1.05 1.43 -0.71
N GLN A 69 -2.19 0.90 -0.36
CA GLN A 69 -3.00 0.13 -1.29
C GLN A 69 -4.45 0.53 -1.07
N ASN A 70 -5.15 0.87 -2.14
CA ASN A 70 -6.55 1.24 -2.06
C ASN A 70 -7.38 0.18 -2.75
N GLY A 71 -8.40 -0.31 -2.09
CA GLY A 71 -9.22 -1.39 -2.61
C GLY A 71 -10.65 -0.98 -2.87
N GLY A 72 -11.39 -1.85 -3.52
CA GLY A 72 -12.78 -1.63 -3.84
C GLY A 72 -12.94 -0.46 -4.80
N LYS A 73 -13.95 0.35 -4.57
CA LYS A 73 -14.22 1.47 -5.49
C LYS A 73 -13.15 2.56 -5.43
N PHE A 74 -12.22 2.46 -4.50
CA PHE A 74 -11.14 3.44 -4.39
C PHE A 74 -9.87 3.02 -5.14
N CYS A 75 -9.95 1.90 -5.86
CA CYS A 75 -8.84 1.44 -6.70
C CYS A 75 -8.92 2.17 -8.03
N ASP A 76 -7.89 2.91 -8.36
CA ASP A 76 -7.92 3.81 -9.51
C ASP A 76 -8.16 3.15 -10.87
N PHE A 77 -7.57 2.03 -11.14
CA PHE A 77 -7.73 1.42 -12.45
C PHE A 77 -8.17 -0.04 -12.40
N GLY A 78 -8.86 -0.42 -11.35
CA GLY A 78 -9.51 -1.74 -11.31
C GLY A 78 -8.57 -2.94 -11.32
N HIS A 79 -7.32 -2.75 -10.94
CA HIS A 79 -6.34 -3.80 -10.86
C HIS A 79 -5.53 -3.51 -9.60
N VAL A 80 -5.46 -4.45 -8.69
CA VAL A 80 -4.81 -4.22 -7.41
C VAL A 80 -3.38 -3.77 -7.62
N HIS A 81 -2.97 -2.75 -6.92
CA HIS A 81 -1.63 -2.24 -7.01
C HIS A 81 -1.23 -1.59 -5.69
N PHE A 82 0.07 -1.56 -5.44
CA PHE A 82 0.60 -1.02 -4.22
C PHE A 82 1.49 0.16 -4.57
N HIS A 83 1.34 1.23 -3.81
CA HIS A 83 2.15 2.43 -3.96
C HIS A 83 3.30 2.36 -2.96
N VAL A 84 4.50 2.70 -3.40
CA VAL A 84 5.65 2.84 -2.51
C VAL A 84 6.31 4.16 -2.88
N PHE A 85 6.42 5.06 -1.94
CA PHE A 85 7.01 6.36 -2.27
C PHE A 85 7.79 6.93 -1.09
N PRO A 86 8.81 7.73 -1.40
CA PRO A 86 9.60 8.35 -0.34
C PRO A 86 8.84 9.48 0.33
N ARG A 87 9.13 9.71 1.58
CA ARG A 87 8.47 10.74 2.36
C ARG A 87 9.48 11.70 2.97
N TYR A 88 9.08 12.97 3.07
CA TYR A 88 9.90 14.03 3.61
C TYR A 88 9.03 14.92 4.52
N ASP A 89 9.65 15.64 5.43
CA ASP A 89 8.92 16.60 6.23
C ASP A 89 8.33 17.65 5.30
N ASN A 90 7.11 18.01 5.56
CA ASN A 90 6.44 19.07 4.80
C ASN A 90 6.27 18.76 3.31
N ASP A 91 6.12 17.50 2.97
CA ASP A 91 5.89 17.11 1.58
C ASP A 91 4.44 17.25 1.13
N GLY A 92 3.61 17.78 1.99
CA GLY A 92 2.22 18.05 1.63
C GLY A 92 1.28 16.85 1.63
N PHE A 93 1.79 15.68 1.98
CA PHE A 93 0.96 14.48 2.02
C PHE A 93 0.75 14.04 3.45
N GLY A 94 -0.42 13.60 3.78
CA GLY A 94 -0.69 13.12 5.14
C GLY A 94 -2.14 12.69 5.27
N TRP A 95 -2.51 12.41 6.50
CA TRP A 95 -3.88 12.02 6.79
C TRP A 95 -4.79 13.22 6.66
N THR A 96 -5.97 13.00 6.11
CA THR A 96 -7.02 14.00 6.07
C THR A 96 -8.25 13.39 6.71
N TYR A 97 -9.01 14.21 7.40
CA TYR A 97 -10.18 13.74 8.12
C TYR A 97 -11.43 14.42 7.58
N GLY A 98 -12.48 13.67 7.43
CA GLY A 98 -13.75 14.23 7.00
C GLY A 98 -14.37 15.04 8.14
N SER A 99 -15.49 15.69 7.86
CA SER A 99 -16.21 16.44 8.88
C SER A 99 -16.95 15.48 9.81
N GLY A 100 -17.23 15.92 11.02
CA GLY A 100 -17.99 15.16 12.00
C GLY A 100 -17.11 14.38 12.95
N GLU A 101 -17.73 13.90 14.02
CA GLU A 101 -16.99 13.17 15.01
C GLU A 101 -16.82 11.72 14.59
N LYS A 102 -15.60 11.23 14.73
CA LYS A 102 -15.29 9.86 14.34
C LYS A 102 -14.50 9.14 15.42
N GLY A 103 -14.76 9.47 16.65
CA GLY A 103 -14.05 8.84 17.75
C GLY A 103 -14.53 7.43 18.02
N VAL A 104 -13.78 6.71 18.81
CA VAL A 104 -14.10 5.35 19.21
C VAL A 104 -14.10 5.31 20.72
N ASN A 105 -15.19 4.84 21.34
CA ASN A 105 -15.22 4.65 22.77
C ASN A 105 -14.92 3.17 23.09
N GLU A 106 -14.75 2.86 24.37
CA GLU A 106 -14.38 1.52 24.78
C GLU A 106 -15.42 0.47 24.41
N GLU A 107 -16.68 0.80 24.50
CA GLU A 107 -17.73 -0.15 24.18
C GLU A 107 -17.69 -0.52 22.70
N MET A 108 -17.51 0.46 21.83
CA MET A 108 -17.40 0.22 20.40
C MET A 108 -16.15 -0.61 20.09
N ALA A 109 -15.04 -0.27 20.74
CA ALA A 109 -13.79 -0.99 20.51
C ALA A 109 -13.92 -2.46 20.90
N GLU A 110 -14.57 -2.72 22.02
CA GLU A 110 -14.75 -4.08 22.49
C GLU A 110 -15.65 -4.87 21.54
N ARG A 111 -16.71 -4.25 21.08
CA ARG A 111 -17.64 -4.91 20.16
C ARG A 111 -16.93 -5.29 18.86
N ILE A 112 -16.13 -4.38 18.33
CA ILE A 112 -15.39 -4.64 17.11
C ILE A 112 -14.34 -5.73 17.30
N ARG A 113 -13.66 -5.72 18.45
CA ARG A 113 -12.67 -6.76 18.75
C ARG A 113 -13.30 -8.14 18.73
N ILE A 114 -14.48 -8.26 19.34
CA ILE A 114 -15.19 -9.53 19.40
C ILE A 114 -15.59 -9.98 18.00
N GLN A 115 -16.15 -9.09 17.21
CA GLN A 115 -16.57 -9.43 15.86
C GLN A 115 -15.41 -9.87 15.00
N LEU A 116 -14.28 -9.16 15.08
CA LEU A 116 -13.11 -9.51 14.31
C LEU A 116 -12.55 -10.86 14.76
N LYS A 117 -12.47 -11.08 16.06
CA LYS A 117 -11.97 -12.34 16.59
C LYS A 117 -12.77 -13.53 16.07
N ASN A 118 -14.07 -13.35 15.92
CA ASN A 118 -14.92 -14.44 15.43
C ASN A 118 -14.81 -14.67 13.93
N LYS A 119 -14.26 -13.71 13.18
CA LYS A 119 -14.12 -13.82 11.73
C LYS A 119 -12.72 -14.24 11.28
N LEU A 120 -11.73 -14.08 12.14
CA LEU A 120 -10.35 -14.38 11.77
C LEU A 120 -9.88 -15.82 12.11
#